data_f595db02f0b65532936e5435d401d430
#
_entry.id   f595db02f0b65532936e5435d401d430
#
_cell.length_a   1.000
_cell.length_b   1.000
_cell.length_c   1.000
_cell.angle_alpha   90.00
_cell.angle_beta   90.00
_cell.angle_gamma   90.00
#
_symmetry.space_group_name_H-M   'P 1'
#
loop_
_entity.id
_entity.type
_entity.pdbx_description
1 polymer ?
#
loop_
_entity_poly.entity_id
_entity_poly.type
_entity_poly.pdbx_seq_one_letter_code
_entity_poly.pdbx_strand_id
1 'polypeptide(L)'
;MVATSCGLLGSGADEAATDFQRADAAVPSTTIVESTTTTVETTDPRAGGAGVGDPLFPGLGNTGYDVQHYDIAIDVSGDEFRAQANLELIPSAPLTRFNLDLVGMQVDRVFIDGVEADFERSGRELIITPTSTLPPRNAATVKVEYRGTPEPIADPAGPIALGWHTEEWGTYVASEPLGAATWFPSNDHPTDKATFVFRVTVPEGQVAAGPGILISETTTATRTTFVWASADPMATYLASIVTGDFAIVTSEETEGPVIRNVLPTEQASQLLPALASTGEMLAEFEDKFGAYPFESYGVVAVPEPLSFALENQTLSLFDTGFLALRRRTVENVLAHELAHQWFGNHVSPATWADIWLNEGFASWADHYWTELDGGTTFDERAADAAALSLGPPTDVTPATMFDATVYRRGALTLEALRRQIGDERFFDLLQAWSAAFGGGTASTDDFLELVRAREGVQAERLVESWLFDTTMPTLAPTE
;
A
#
# COMPACT_ATOMS: atom_id res chain seq x y z
N MET A 1 3.73 3.05 -6.30
CA MET A 1 4.54 4.28 -6.59
C MET A 1 4.49 4.64 -8.07
N VAL A 2 3.45 5.37 -8.48
CA VAL A 2 3.06 5.57 -9.90
C VAL A 2 3.92 6.60 -10.65
N ALA A 3 4.70 7.41 -9.97
CA ALA A 3 5.28 8.61 -10.58
C ALA A 3 6.35 8.42 -11.66
N THR A 4 7.06 7.31 -11.67
CA THR A 4 8.15 7.10 -12.63
C THR A 4 7.75 6.31 -13.88
N SER A 5 6.59 5.65 -13.86
CA SER A 5 6.17 4.74 -14.94
C SER A 5 5.03 5.26 -15.80
N CYS A 6 4.19 6.16 -15.31
CA CYS A 6 3.30 6.90 -16.16
C CYS A 6 4.12 7.83 -17.05
N GLY A 7 4.49 7.34 -18.23
CA GLY A 7 5.15 8.14 -19.26
C GLY A 7 4.30 9.33 -19.66
N LEU A 8 4.35 10.40 -18.87
CA LEU A 8 3.78 11.73 -19.14
C LEU A 8 4.52 12.47 -20.26
N LEU A 9 5.25 11.75 -21.12
CA LEU A 9 5.87 12.28 -22.32
C LEU A 9 5.33 11.56 -23.55
N GLY A 10 4.04 11.77 -23.82
CA GLY A 10 3.53 11.70 -25.18
C GLY A 10 4.09 12.88 -25.97
N SER A 11 4.88 12.61 -26.99
CA SER A 11 5.40 13.60 -27.95
C SER A 11 4.27 14.34 -28.65
N GLY A 12 3.93 15.52 -28.16
CA GLY A 12 3.06 16.48 -28.80
C GLY A 12 3.61 17.86 -28.45
N ALA A 13 4.45 18.39 -29.35
CA ALA A 13 5.05 19.70 -29.22
C ALA A 13 3.99 20.79 -29.09
N ASP A 14 4.11 21.59 -28.02
CA ASP A 14 4.03 23.03 -28.14
C ASP A 14 4.76 23.70 -26.98
N GLU A 15 5.63 24.65 -27.34
CA GLU A 15 6.61 25.33 -26.54
C GLU A 15 5.98 26.14 -25.39
N ALA A 16 6.42 25.87 -24.16
CA ALA A 16 6.76 26.87 -23.16
C ALA A 16 7.56 26.17 -22.03
N ALA A 17 8.82 25.85 -22.29
CA ALA A 17 9.77 25.46 -21.29
C ALA A 17 10.29 26.71 -20.59
N THR A 18 9.95 26.91 -19.33
CA THR A 18 10.76 27.75 -18.43
C THR A 18 11.72 26.84 -17.70
N ASP A 19 13.01 27.07 -17.94
CA ASP A 19 14.16 26.47 -17.28
C ASP A 19 13.98 26.44 -15.74
N PHE A 20 13.91 25.24 -15.17
CA PHE A 20 14.26 25.03 -13.79
C PHE A 20 15.69 24.48 -13.73
N GLN A 21 16.64 25.38 -13.49
CA GLN A 21 18.00 25.01 -13.16
C GLN A 21 18.02 24.23 -11.84
N ARG A 22 18.56 23.05 -11.94
CA ARG A 22 18.94 22.17 -10.85
C ARG A 22 19.91 22.90 -9.90
N ALA A 23 19.46 23.17 -8.69
CA ALA A 23 20.36 23.55 -7.60
C ALA A 23 20.98 22.25 -7.04
N ASP A 24 22.29 22.07 -7.28
CA ASP A 24 23.10 21.05 -6.63
C ASP A 24 23.20 21.37 -5.13
N ALA A 25 22.32 20.76 -4.32
CA ALA A 25 22.52 20.68 -2.88
C ALA A 25 23.33 19.41 -2.60
N ALA A 26 24.59 19.60 -2.20
CA ALA A 26 25.47 18.53 -1.75
C ALA A 26 24.89 17.89 -0.49
N VAL A 27 24.39 16.66 -0.63
CA VAL A 27 24.03 15.80 0.49
C VAL A 27 25.31 15.36 1.20
N PRO A 28 25.45 15.53 2.53
CA PRO A 28 26.61 15.02 3.25
C PRO A 28 26.59 13.49 3.18
N SER A 29 27.67 12.91 2.65
CA SER A 29 27.91 11.47 2.60
C SER A 29 28.02 10.93 4.02
N THR A 30 26.92 10.41 4.53
CA THR A 30 26.95 9.63 5.77
C THR A 30 27.42 8.23 5.41
N THR A 31 28.62 7.90 5.86
CA THR A 31 29.22 6.57 5.73
C THR A 31 28.26 5.57 6.39
N ILE A 32 27.61 4.74 5.57
CA ILE A 32 26.86 3.59 6.08
C ILE A 32 27.90 2.65 6.70
N VAL A 33 27.92 2.60 8.01
CA VAL A 33 28.58 1.52 8.73
C VAL A 33 27.74 0.29 8.41
N GLU A 34 28.27 -0.61 7.60
CA GLU A 34 27.75 -1.97 7.48
C GLU A 34 27.71 -2.58 8.88
N SER A 35 26.56 -2.50 9.52
CA SER A 35 26.25 -3.28 10.70
C SER A 35 26.13 -4.72 10.21
N THR A 36 27.14 -5.52 10.44
CA THR A 36 27.06 -6.97 10.34
C THR A 36 25.90 -7.39 11.23
N THR A 37 24.75 -7.66 10.63
CA THR A 37 23.59 -8.24 11.30
C THR A 37 24.03 -9.62 11.77
N THR A 38 24.44 -9.72 13.02
CA THR A 38 24.57 -11.00 13.69
C THR A 38 23.13 -11.47 13.88
N THR A 39 22.65 -12.33 13.00
CA THR A 39 21.43 -13.09 13.23
C THR A 39 21.64 -13.82 14.54
N VAL A 40 20.90 -13.40 15.55
CA VAL A 40 20.80 -14.16 16.80
C VAL A 40 20.02 -15.41 16.43
N GLU A 41 20.71 -16.49 16.08
CA GLU A 41 20.08 -17.80 15.97
C GLU A 41 19.45 -18.09 17.33
N THR A 42 18.14 -17.98 17.41
CA THR A 42 17.42 -18.39 18.61
C THR A 42 17.49 -19.91 18.66
N THR A 43 18.23 -20.44 19.61
CA THR A 43 18.32 -21.88 19.87
C THR A 43 17.06 -22.44 20.53
N ASP A 44 16.10 -21.58 20.91
CA ASP A 44 14.81 -22.00 21.46
C ASP A 44 13.78 -22.12 20.33
N PRO A 45 13.31 -23.34 20.01
CA PRO A 45 12.29 -23.56 18.97
C PRO A 45 10.92 -22.94 19.30
N ARG A 46 10.77 -22.34 20.48
CA ARG A 46 9.57 -21.63 20.95
C ARG A 46 9.71 -20.13 20.83
N ALA A 47 10.79 -19.62 20.28
CA ALA A 47 10.94 -18.20 19.97
C ALA A 47 10.44 -17.92 18.57
N GLY A 48 9.66 -16.85 18.39
CA GLY A 48 9.35 -16.29 17.08
C GLY A 48 10.62 -15.78 16.38
N GLY A 49 10.69 -15.90 15.07
CA GLY A 49 11.81 -15.44 14.27
C GLY A 49 11.65 -13.99 13.83
N ALA A 50 12.76 -13.28 13.69
CA ALA A 50 12.82 -12.01 12.96
C ALA A 50 12.83 -12.29 11.45
N GLY A 51 11.94 -11.62 10.72
CA GLY A 51 11.74 -11.79 9.29
C GLY A 51 10.93 -13.05 8.93
N VAL A 52 10.09 -12.94 7.92
CA VAL A 52 9.34 -14.06 7.35
C VAL A 52 10.08 -14.76 6.21
N GLY A 53 11.26 -14.24 5.82
CA GLY A 53 12.07 -14.80 4.74
C GLY A 53 11.67 -14.30 3.36
N ASP A 54 11.14 -13.09 3.27
CA ASP A 54 10.85 -12.42 2.00
C ASP A 54 12.13 -12.32 1.13
N PRO A 55 12.06 -12.64 -0.17
CA PRO A 55 13.23 -12.63 -1.05
C PRO A 55 13.89 -11.26 -1.19
N LEU A 56 13.12 -10.16 -1.17
CA LEU A 56 13.62 -8.80 -1.31
C LEU A 56 13.97 -8.19 0.05
N PHE A 57 13.19 -8.49 1.08
CA PHE A 57 13.32 -7.93 2.42
C PHE A 57 13.35 -9.03 3.50
N PRO A 58 14.42 -9.82 3.59
CA PRO A 58 14.45 -11.00 4.47
C PRO A 58 14.21 -10.73 5.96
N GLY A 59 14.43 -9.50 6.40
CA GLY A 59 14.21 -9.08 7.79
C GLY A 59 12.86 -8.40 8.04
N LEU A 60 11.94 -8.40 7.07
CA LEU A 60 10.63 -7.78 7.20
C LEU A 60 9.62 -8.78 7.77
N GLY A 61 8.74 -8.30 8.65
CA GLY A 61 7.78 -9.13 9.37
C GLY A 61 8.41 -10.09 10.36
N ASN A 62 7.60 -10.90 11.00
CA ASN A 62 8.02 -11.79 12.07
C ASN A 62 7.22 -13.10 12.04
N THR A 63 7.79 -14.17 12.59
CA THR A 63 7.15 -15.49 12.62
C THR A 63 6.72 -15.90 14.02
N GLY A 64 5.84 -16.91 14.11
CA GLY A 64 5.43 -17.54 15.36
C GLY A 64 4.05 -17.11 15.85
N TYR A 65 3.42 -16.15 15.22
CA TYR A 65 2.08 -15.65 15.52
C TYR A 65 1.45 -15.05 14.26
N ASP A 66 0.18 -14.69 14.37
CA ASP A 66 -0.66 -14.05 13.36
C ASP A 66 -1.47 -12.95 14.06
N VAL A 67 -1.40 -11.70 13.58
CA VAL A 67 -2.13 -10.58 14.17
C VAL A 67 -3.51 -10.50 13.56
N GLN A 68 -4.53 -10.46 14.40
CA GLN A 68 -5.93 -10.41 13.99
C GLN A 68 -6.50 -9.00 14.00
N HIS A 69 -5.97 -8.15 14.89
CA HIS A 69 -6.51 -6.81 15.10
C HIS A 69 -5.47 -5.85 15.65
N TYR A 70 -5.50 -4.60 15.17
CA TYR A 70 -4.78 -3.46 15.72
C TYR A 70 -5.76 -2.38 16.19
N ASP A 71 -5.68 -1.96 17.47
CA ASP A 71 -6.32 -0.74 17.97
C ASP A 71 -5.22 0.26 18.35
N ILE A 72 -5.02 1.29 17.53
CA ILE A 72 -3.92 2.22 17.61
C ILE A 72 -4.44 3.59 18.03
N ALA A 73 -4.10 4.01 19.25
CA ALA A 73 -4.41 5.34 19.77
C ALA A 73 -3.19 6.25 19.60
N ILE A 74 -3.35 7.37 18.89
CA ILE A 74 -2.30 8.35 18.57
C ILE A 74 -2.74 9.72 19.08
N ASP A 75 -1.88 10.42 19.79
CA ASP A 75 -2.07 11.81 20.21
C ASP A 75 -0.96 12.69 19.60
N VAL A 76 -1.32 13.51 18.63
CA VAL A 76 -0.46 14.53 18.00
C VAL A 76 -0.89 15.95 18.35
N SER A 77 -1.72 16.11 19.37
CA SER A 77 -2.22 17.42 19.82
C SER A 77 -1.23 18.20 20.69
N GLY A 78 -0.13 17.58 21.09
CA GLY A 78 0.94 18.17 21.91
C GLY A 78 2.24 18.31 21.12
N ASP A 79 3.33 18.62 21.84
CA ASP A 79 4.67 18.82 21.25
C ASP A 79 5.39 17.49 20.91
N GLU A 80 4.82 16.35 21.28
CA GLU A 80 5.41 15.03 21.11
C GLU A 80 4.33 14.05 20.63
N PHE A 81 4.67 13.24 19.62
CA PHE A 81 3.86 12.09 19.23
C PHE A 81 3.82 11.07 20.39
N ARG A 82 2.63 10.75 20.86
CA ARG A 82 2.38 9.74 21.89
C ARG A 82 1.36 8.74 21.39
N ALA A 83 1.66 7.47 21.58
CA ALA A 83 0.78 6.43 21.09
C ALA A 83 0.73 5.19 21.97
N GLN A 84 -0.36 4.46 21.81
CA GLN A 84 -0.56 3.13 22.35
C GLN A 84 -1.09 2.23 21.24
N ALA A 85 -0.44 1.12 20.99
CA ALA A 85 -0.94 0.08 20.12
C ALA A 85 -1.40 -1.12 20.96
N ASN A 86 -2.64 -1.58 20.75
CA ASN A 86 -3.13 -2.84 21.27
C ASN A 86 -3.28 -3.80 20.08
N LEU A 87 -2.60 -4.93 20.15
CA LEU A 87 -2.62 -5.97 19.13
C LEU A 87 -3.30 -7.21 19.72
N GLU A 88 -4.25 -7.76 18.98
CA GLU A 88 -4.73 -9.12 19.25
C GLU A 88 -3.99 -10.08 18.33
N LEU A 89 -3.20 -11.01 18.90
CA LEU A 89 -2.44 -11.98 18.13
C LEU A 89 -2.76 -13.41 18.55
N ILE A 90 -2.58 -14.34 17.62
CA ILE A 90 -2.75 -15.78 17.83
C ILE A 90 -1.40 -16.46 17.61
N PRO A 91 -0.74 -17.00 18.66
CA PRO A 91 0.49 -17.77 18.50
C PRO A 91 0.24 -19.03 17.65
N SER A 92 1.11 -19.27 16.67
CA SER A 92 1.08 -20.47 15.84
C SER A 92 1.76 -21.69 16.55
N ALA A 93 2.67 -21.40 17.49
CA ALA A 93 3.41 -22.34 18.34
C ALA A 93 3.50 -21.79 19.77
N PRO A 94 3.91 -22.58 20.80
CA PRO A 94 4.17 -22.02 22.12
C PRO A 94 5.25 -20.95 22.04
N LEU A 95 4.95 -19.69 22.43
CA LEU A 95 5.87 -18.56 22.33
C LEU A 95 6.44 -18.16 23.70
N THR A 96 7.74 -18.26 23.84
CA THR A 96 8.50 -17.71 24.98
C THR A 96 9.08 -16.35 24.70
N ARG A 97 9.15 -15.95 23.41
CA ARG A 97 9.66 -14.69 22.91
C ARG A 97 9.11 -14.46 21.50
N PHE A 98 8.84 -13.22 21.14
CA PHE A 98 8.47 -12.83 19.79
C PHE A 98 8.87 -11.38 19.51
N ASN A 99 8.81 -10.96 18.27
CA ASN A 99 9.20 -9.62 17.86
C ASN A 99 8.00 -8.89 17.23
N LEU A 100 8.09 -7.55 17.23
CA LEU A 100 7.33 -6.65 16.39
C LEU A 100 8.31 -5.70 15.69
N ASP A 101 7.99 -5.30 14.47
CA ASP A 101 8.75 -4.25 13.77
C ASP A 101 8.36 -2.88 14.34
N LEU A 102 9.34 -2.08 14.72
CA LEU A 102 9.19 -0.69 15.14
C LEU A 102 10.50 0.06 14.96
N VAL A 103 10.49 1.19 14.27
CA VAL A 103 11.70 1.96 13.95
C VAL A 103 11.68 3.30 14.68
N GLY A 104 12.81 3.72 15.26
CA GLY A 104 13.03 5.08 15.77
C GLY A 104 12.30 5.46 17.05
N MET A 105 11.12 4.90 17.33
CA MET A 105 10.29 5.29 18.45
C MET A 105 10.81 4.74 19.79
N GLN A 106 10.64 5.52 20.87
CA GLN A 106 10.91 5.07 22.24
C GLN A 106 9.72 4.27 22.76
N VAL A 107 9.96 3.03 23.16
CA VAL A 107 8.99 2.21 23.89
C VAL A 107 9.12 2.49 25.38
N ASP A 108 8.01 2.84 26.02
CA ASP A 108 7.97 3.10 27.46
C ASP A 108 7.60 1.82 28.24
N ARG A 109 6.60 1.06 27.77
CA ARG A 109 6.10 -0.15 28.45
C ARG A 109 5.47 -1.12 27.47
N VAL A 110 5.57 -2.40 27.75
CA VAL A 110 4.87 -3.48 27.05
C VAL A 110 4.08 -4.31 28.04
N PHE A 111 2.86 -4.71 27.65
CA PHE A 111 2.03 -5.59 28.45
C PHE A 111 1.49 -6.72 27.60
N ILE A 112 1.36 -7.89 28.18
CA ILE A 112 0.68 -9.04 27.59
C ILE A 112 -0.44 -9.48 28.53
N ASP A 113 -1.68 -9.49 28.02
CA ASP A 113 -2.88 -9.78 28.80
C ASP A 113 -2.98 -8.96 30.11
N GLY A 114 -2.51 -7.69 30.03
CA GLY A 114 -2.47 -6.75 31.15
C GLY A 114 -1.31 -6.94 32.13
N VAL A 115 -0.43 -7.92 31.92
CA VAL A 115 0.78 -8.14 32.73
C VAL A 115 1.97 -7.50 32.03
N GLU A 116 2.75 -6.68 32.74
CA GLU A 116 3.96 -6.04 32.19
C GLU A 116 4.98 -7.10 31.78
N ALA A 117 5.52 -6.96 30.56
CA ALA A 117 6.47 -7.87 29.96
C ALA A 117 7.84 -7.19 29.73
N ASP A 118 8.90 -7.96 29.79
CA ASP A 118 10.24 -7.48 29.44
C ASP A 118 10.36 -7.30 27.93
N PHE A 119 11.12 -6.29 27.49
CA PHE A 119 11.41 -6.07 26.08
C PHE A 119 12.82 -5.55 25.84
N GLU A 120 13.31 -5.78 24.63
CA GLU A 120 14.60 -5.30 24.13
C GLU A 120 14.42 -4.68 22.74
N ARG A 121 15.36 -3.83 22.30
CA ARG A 121 15.40 -3.26 20.97
C ARG A 121 16.66 -3.71 20.23
N SER A 122 16.49 -4.18 18.98
CA SER A 122 17.60 -4.54 18.10
C SER A 122 17.30 -4.14 16.67
N GLY A 123 17.88 -3.04 16.18
CA GLY A 123 17.55 -2.49 14.88
C GLY A 123 16.07 -2.10 14.80
N ARG A 124 15.36 -2.68 13.83
CA ARG A 124 13.90 -2.49 13.69
C ARG A 124 13.06 -3.36 14.64
N GLU A 125 13.68 -4.31 15.34
CA GLU A 125 12.96 -5.27 16.16
C GLU A 125 12.65 -4.72 17.56
N LEU A 126 11.39 -4.80 17.96
CA LEU A 126 10.91 -4.76 19.34
C LEU A 126 10.74 -6.20 19.81
N ILE A 127 11.68 -6.70 20.60
CA ILE A 127 11.75 -8.07 21.06
C ILE A 127 11.04 -8.17 22.40
N ILE A 128 10.00 -8.97 22.50
CA ILE A 128 9.13 -9.07 23.67
C ILE A 128 9.27 -10.44 24.32
N THR A 129 9.44 -10.45 25.64
CA THR A 129 9.56 -11.68 26.43
C THR A 129 8.38 -11.75 27.41
N PRO A 130 7.36 -12.58 27.14
CA PRO A 130 6.25 -12.82 28.05
C PRO A 130 6.70 -13.38 29.40
N THR A 131 6.03 -13.03 30.47
CA THR A 131 6.28 -13.60 31.82
C THR A 131 5.94 -15.08 31.89
N SER A 132 5.14 -15.59 30.95
CA SER A 132 4.81 -17.02 30.80
C SER A 132 4.66 -17.33 29.31
N THR A 133 4.97 -18.58 28.92
CA THR A 133 4.80 -19.03 27.55
C THR A 133 3.37 -18.80 27.05
N LEU A 134 3.22 -18.12 25.91
CA LEU A 134 1.92 -17.97 25.26
C LEU A 134 1.53 -19.31 24.61
N PRO A 135 0.35 -19.84 24.94
CA PRO A 135 -0.08 -21.12 24.37
C PRO A 135 -0.51 -20.93 22.90
N PRO A 136 -0.24 -21.92 22.04
CA PRO A 136 -0.64 -21.85 20.63
C PRO A 136 -2.15 -21.81 20.47
N ARG A 137 -2.63 -21.11 19.46
CA ARG A 137 -4.06 -20.96 19.09
C ARG A 137 -4.94 -20.29 20.15
N ASN A 138 -4.37 -19.69 21.18
CA ASN A 138 -5.08 -18.88 22.15
C ASN A 138 -4.73 -17.42 21.87
N ALA A 139 -5.73 -16.59 21.64
CA ALA A 139 -5.52 -15.16 21.46
C ALA A 139 -4.81 -14.57 22.69
N ALA A 140 -3.87 -13.66 22.46
CA ALA A 140 -3.23 -12.84 23.46
C ALA A 140 -3.29 -11.37 23.05
N THR A 141 -3.47 -10.48 24.02
CA THR A 141 -3.45 -9.03 23.78
C THR A 141 -2.07 -8.48 24.13
N VAL A 142 -1.41 -7.85 23.17
CA VAL A 142 -0.15 -7.14 23.37
C VAL A 142 -0.42 -5.65 23.35
N LYS A 143 -0.09 -4.94 24.42
CA LYS A 143 -0.17 -3.48 24.48
C LYS A 143 1.24 -2.91 24.52
N VAL A 144 1.52 -1.98 23.61
CA VAL A 144 2.78 -1.22 23.55
C VAL A 144 2.47 0.26 23.78
N GLU A 145 3.07 0.86 24.80
CA GLU A 145 3.05 2.30 25.05
C GLU A 145 4.36 2.90 24.55
N TYR A 146 4.26 3.87 23.62
CA TYR A 146 5.44 4.42 22.96
C TYR A 146 5.26 5.88 22.59
N ARG A 147 6.38 6.57 22.34
CA ARG A 147 6.41 7.99 22.01
C ARG A 147 7.69 8.37 21.28
N GLY A 148 7.74 9.61 20.81
CA GLY A 148 8.91 10.19 20.18
C GLY A 148 8.54 11.08 19.02
N THR A 149 9.41 11.16 18.04
CA THR A 149 9.16 11.82 16.75
C THR A 149 9.32 10.75 15.68
N PRO A 150 8.24 10.33 15.02
CA PRO A 150 8.37 9.41 13.89
C PRO A 150 9.24 10.04 12.81
N GLU A 151 10.22 9.31 12.31
CA GLU A 151 11.11 9.76 11.23
C GLU A 151 10.95 8.83 10.04
N PRO A 152 10.65 9.36 8.84
CA PRO A 152 10.59 8.55 7.64
C PRO A 152 11.94 7.90 7.33
N ILE A 153 11.90 6.72 6.75
CA ILE A 153 13.09 5.97 6.31
C ILE A 153 13.27 6.08 4.79
N ALA A 154 14.51 5.87 4.33
CA ALA A 154 14.78 5.89 2.89
C ALA A 154 14.08 4.73 2.17
N ASP A 155 13.48 5.03 1.03
CA ASP A 155 12.98 4.02 0.12
C ASP A 155 14.14 3.40 -0.68
N PRO A 156 14.31 2.08 -0.65
CA PRO A 156 15.34 1.43 -1.45
C PRO A 156 15.11 1.53 -2.97
N ALA A 157 13.87 1.78 -3.40
CA ALA A 157 13.49 1.87 -4.81
C ALA A 157 13.53 3.30 -5.37
N GLY A 158 13.70 4.33 -4.54
CA GLY A 158 13.64 5.71 -5.04
C GLY A 158 14.14 6.78 -4.08
N PRO A 159 14.03 8.05 -4.47
CA PRO A 159 14.44 9.18 -3.64
C PRO A 159 13.41 9.57 -2.57
N ILE A 160 12.42 8.74 -2.34
CA ILE A 160 11.28 9.00 -1.46
C ILE A 160 11.64 8.59 -0.04
N ALA A 161 11.03 9.23 0.94
CA ALA A 161 11.06 8.78 2.33
C ALA A 161 9.73 8.08 2.65
N LEU A 162 9.81 6.96 3.40
CA LEU A 162 8.67 6.11 3.71
C LEU A 162 8.27 6.22 5.17
N GLY A 163 6.97 6.23 5.43
CA GLY A 163 6.40 6.22 6.77
C GLY A 163 5.63 7.47 7.11
N TRP A 164 5.74 7.91 8.35
CA TRP A 164 5.04 9.09 8.88
C TRP A 164 5.81 10.38 8.57
N HIS A 165 5.14 11.30 7.88
CA HIS A 165 5.65 12.64 7.57
C HIS A 165 4.95 13.69 8.43
N THR A 166 5.72 14.66 8.92
CA THR A 166 5.20 15.80 9.68
C THR A 166 5.62 17.08 8.98
N GLU A 167 4.63 17.86 8.57
CA GLU A 167 4.77 19.11 7.83
C GLU A 167 4.17 20.29 8.62
N GLU A 168 4.40 21.51 8.19
CA GLU A 168 3.82 22.70 8.84
C GLU A 168 2.28 22.70 8.81
N TRP A 169 1.67 22.08 7.79
CA TRP A 169 0.23 22.00 7.58
C TRP A 169 -0.43 20.81 8.31
N GLY A 170 0.33 19.81 8.77
CA GLY A 170 -0.18 18.60 9.40
C GLY A 170 0.70 17.38 9.14
N THR A 171 0.08 16.21 9.02
CA THR A 171 0.82 14.95 8.81
C THR A 171 0.19 14.11 7.72
N TYR A 172 1.00 13.25 7.07
CA TYR A 172 0.53 12.19 6.19
C TYR A 172 1.42 10.94 6.34
N VAL A 173 0.93 9.82 5.83
CA VAL A 173 1.65 8.55 5.87
C VAL A 173 1.78 7.99 4.45
N ALA A 174 3.00 7.55 4.10
CA ALA A 174 3.33 6.82 2.88
C ALA A 174 4.20 5.62 3.25
N SER A 175 3.63 4.41 3.36
CA SER A 175 4.31 3.29 4.03
C SER A 175 4.82 2.20 3.08
N GLU A 176 4.41 2.14 1.84
CA GLU A 176 4.85 1.07 0.94
C GLU A 176 6.33 1.21 0.55
N PRO A 177 7.15 0.14 0.67
CA PRO A 177 6.82 -1.17 1.24
C PRO A 177 7.20 -1.34 2.73
N LEU A 178 7.93 -0.42 3.37
CA LEU A 178 8.65 -0.63 4.64
C LEU A 178 8.29 0.37 5.75
N GLY A 179 7.41 1.34 5.47
CA GLY A 179 7.23 2.52 6.30
C GLY A 179 6.31 2.35 7.50
N ALA A 180 5.50 1.29 7.59
CA ALA A 180 4.54 1.13 8.67
C ALA A 180 5.20 1.07 10.05
N ALA A 181 6.32 0.38 10.16
CA ALA A 181 7.11 0.28 11.40
C ALA A 181 7.67 1.62 11.90
N THR A 182 7.63 2.70 11.11
CA THR A 182 8.11 4.02 11.56
C THR A 182 7.15 4.72 12.52
N TRP A 183 5.87 4.28 12.58
CA TRP A 183 4.86 4.97 13.37
C TRP A 183 4.00 4.07 14.26
N PHE A 184 3.97 2.75 14.04
CA PHE A 184 3.35 1.81 14.98
C PHE A 184 4.06 0.45 14.98
N PRO A 185 4.06 -0.26 16.15
CA PRO A 185 4.61 -1.60 16.23
C PRO A 185 3.71 -2.57 15.47
N SER A 186 4.29 -3.33 14.54
CA SER A 186 3.55 -4.18 13.62
C SER A 186 4.27 -5.50 13.33
N ASN A 187 3.55 -6.45 12.75
CA ASN A 187 4.12 -7.52 11.95
C ASN A 187 4.16 -7.02 10.50
N ASP A 188 5.26 -6.35 10.14
CA ASP A 188 5.32 -5.48 8.95
C ASP A 188 5.63 -6.27 7.68
N HIS A 189 4.65 -7.09 7.24
CA HIS A 189 4.72 -7.84 5.98
C HIS A 189 3.32 -8.03 5.38
N PRO A 190 3.15 -8.03 4.05
CA PRO A 190 1.84 -8.21 3.40
C PRO A 190 1.08 -9.47 3.80
N THR A 191 1.78 -10.52 4.23
CA THR A 191 1.15 -11.79 4.64
C THR A 191 0.45 -11.75 6.00
N ASP A 192 0.71 -10.75 6.83
CA ASP A 192 0.01 -10.59 8.12
C ASP A 192 -1.00 -9.45 8.01
N LYS A 193 -2.19 -9.79 7.50
CA LYS A 193 -3.30 -8.85 7.34
C LYS A 193 -4.20 -8.89 8.56
N ALA A 194 -4.62 -7.74 9.04
CA ALA A 194 -5.45 -7.60 10.22
C ALA A 194 -6.55 -6.56 10.04
N THR A 195 -7.53 -6.53 10.94
CA THR A 195 -8.47 -5.41 11.05
C THR A 195 -7.86 -4.27 11.86
N PHE A 196 -8.32 -3.03 11.63
CA PHE A 196 -7.74 -1.85 12.28
C PHE A 196 -8.79 -0.93 12.89
N VAL A 197 -8.45 -0.38 14.04
CA VAL A 197 -9.09 0.81 14.63
C VAL A 197 -8.02 1.87 14.89
N PHE A 198 -8.21 3.07 14.36
CA PHE A 198 -7.35 4.21 14.61
C PHE A 198 -8.10 5.25 15.46
N ARG A 199 -7.50 5.64 16.59
CA ARG A 199 -8.01 6.68 17.50
C ARG A 199 -7.04 7.85 17.48
N VAL A 200 -7.28 8.83 16.63
CA VAL A 200 -6.34 9.93 16.41
C VAL A 200 -6.83 11.20 17.09
N THR A 201 -6.04 11.70 18.02
CA THR A 201 -6.29 12.94 18.74
C THR A 201 -5.43 14.07 18.18
N VAL A 202 -6.09 15.12 17.70
CA VAL A 202 -5.49 16.32 17.10
C VAL A 202 -5.86 17.58 17.87
N PRO A 203 -5.18 18.71 17.68
CA PRO A 203 -5.64 20.02 18.19
C PRO A 203 -7.06 20.34 17.73
N GLU A 204 -7.81 21.10 18.53
CA GLU A 204 -9.14 21.61 18.14
C GLU A 204 -9.05 22.36 16.79
N GLY A 205 -10.01 22.10 15.89
CA GLY A 205 -10.08 22.70 14.55
C GLY A 205 -9.32 21.94 13.48
N GLN A 206 -8.52 20.93 13.83
CA GLN A 206 -7.94 20.02 12.87
C GLN A 206 -8.79 18.76 12.68
N VAL A 207 -8.64 18.14 11.53
CA VAL A 207 -9.24 16.85 11.17
C VAL A 207 -8.16 15.77 11.21
N ALA A 208 -8.56 14.55 11.61
CA ALA A 208 -7.78 13.35 11.35
C ALA A 208 -8.62 12.36 10.52
N ALA A 209 -8.04 11.84 9.43
CA ALA A 209 -8.68 10.81 8.60
C ALA A 209 -7.76 9.60 8.45
N GLY A 210 -8.39 8.43 8.33
CA GLY A 210 -7.72 7.15 8.16
C GLY A 210 -8.56 6.17 7.35
N PRO A 211 -8.12 4.91 7.16
CA PRO A 211 -8.83 3.89 6.42
C PRO A 211 -10.20 3.55 7.03
N GLY A 212 -11.11 3.03 6.20
CA GLY A 212 -12.41 2.54 6.63
C GLY A 212 -13.45 3.64 6.84
N ILE A 213 -14.27 3.53 7.87
CA ILE A 213 -15.38 4.45 8.19
C ILE A 213 -15.15 5.20 9.50
N LEU A 214 -15.67 6.42 9.59
CA LEU A 214 -15.67 7.20 10.82
C LEU A 214 -16.71 6.64 11.80
N ILE A 215 -16.24 6.11 12.93
CA ILE A 215 -17.07 5.55 13.99
C ILE A 215 -17.55 6.63 14.96
N SER A 216 -16.65 7.56 15.31
CA SER A 216 -16.99 8.66 16.19
C SER A 216 -16.02 9.82 16.10
N GLU A 217 -16.52 11.01 16.41
CA GLU A 217 -15.77 12.23 16.61
C GLU A 217 -16.13 12.79 17.98
N THR A 218 -15.12 13.15 18.77
CA THR A 218 -15.34 13.70 20.12
C THR A 218 -14.45 14.91 20.33
N THR A 219 -15.05 16.08 20.43
CA THR A 219 -14.36 17.36 20.65
C THR A 219 -14.44 17.78 22.12
N THR A 220 -13.31 18.20 22.64
CA THR A 220 -13.16 18.90 23.92
C THR A 220 -12.73 20.35 23.67
N ALA A 221 -12.49 21.14 24.73
CA ALA A 221 -12.09 22.54 24.58
C ALA A 221 -10.75 22.79 23.84
N THR A 222 -9.91 21.79 23.65
CA THR A 222 -8.56 21.94 23.08
C THR A 222 -8.18 20.85 22.09
N ARG A 223 -8.99 19.81 21.92
CA ARG A 223 -8.66 18.61 21.14
C ARG A 223 -9.89 17.98 20.52
N THR A 224 -9.69 17.34 19.39
CA THR A 224 -10.70 16.45 18.79
C THR A 224 -10.08 15.07 18.59
N THR A 225 -10.82 14.03 18.98
CA THR A 225 -10.45 12.63 18.74
C THR A 225 -11.37 12.03 17.70
N PHE A 226 -10.80 11.56 16.61
CA PHE A 226 -11.47 10.81 15.54
C PHE A 226 -11.21 9.32 15.73
N VAL A 227 -12.24 8.49 15.56
CA VAL A 227 -12.13 7.03 15.60
C VAL A 227 -12.52 6.49 14.24
N TRP A 228 -11.57 5.92 13.53
CA TRP A 228 -11.74 5.26 12.23
C TRP A 228 -11.63 3.76 12.41
N ALA A 229 -12.39 2.98 11.64
CA ALA A 229 -12.31 1.53 11.65
C ALA A 229 -12.35 0.98 10.23
N SER A 230 -11.41 0.07 9.94
CA SER A 230 -11.39 -0.80 8.77
C SER A 230 -11.72 -2.21 9.24
N ALA A 231 -12.86 -2.72 8.81
CA ALA A 231 -13.37 -4.02 9.23
C ALA A 231 -12.81 -5.18 8.40
N ASP A 232 -12.31 -4.88 7.19
CA ASP A 232 -11.69 -5.85 6.30
C ASP A 232 -10.18 -5.96 6.55
N PRO A 233 -9.59 -7.17 6.40
CA PRO A 233 -8.17 -7.36 6.60
C PRO A 233 -7.32 -6.46 5.71
N MET A 234 -6.36 -5.75 6.29
CA MET A 234 -5.47 -4.81 5.64
C MET A 234 -4.02 -5.15 5.97
N ALA A 235 -3.14 -5.15 4.97
CA ALA A 235 -1.71 -5.23 5.19
C ALA A 235 -1.18 -3.93 5.82
N THR A 236 -0.14 -4.02 6.63
CA THR A 236 0.39 -2.89 7.42
C THR A 236 0.84 -1.71 6.55
N TYR A 237 1.41 -1.97 5.36
CA TYR A 237 1.88 -0.93 4.45
C TYR A 237 0.75 -0.06 3.88
N LEU A 238 -0.49 -0.55 3.88
CA LEU A 238 -1.69 0.16 3.40
C LEU A 238 -2.33 1.04 4.46
N ALA A 239 -1.89 0.90 5.73
CA ALA A 239 -2.38 1.71 6.83
C ALA A 239 -1.88 3.16 6.68
N SER A 240 -2.81 4.11 6.82
CA SER A 240 -2.51 5.53 6.64
C SER A 240 -3.30 6.42 7.58
N ILE A 241 -2.71 7.56 7.93
CA ILE A 241 -3.36 8.64 8.68
C ILE A 241 -2.95 9.96 8.03
N VAL A 242 -3.91 10.86 7.91
CA VAL A 242 -3.67 12.26 7.58
C VAL A 242 -4.25 13.15 8.67
N THR A 243 -3.53 14.21 9.05
CA THR A 243 -4.04 15.22 10.00
C THR A 243 -3.77 16.62 9.46
N GLY A 244 -4.64 17.56 9.77
CA GLY A 244 -4.47 18.97 9.36
C GLY A 244 -5.79 19.69 9.16
N ASP A 245 -5.74 20.82 8.44
CA ASP A 245 -6.94 21.59 8.07
C ASP A 245 -7.56 21.01 6.78
N PHE A 246 -8.41 19.99 6.97
CA PHE A 246 -9.06 19.27 5.89
C PHE A 246 -10.58 19.32 6.00
N ALA A 247 -11.25 19.25 4.85
CA ALA A 247 -12.67 18.97 4.73
C ALA A 247 -12.84 17.50 4.30
N ILE A 248 -13.69 16.77 5.00
CA ILE A 248 -14.15 15.43 4.59
C ILE A 248 -15.42 15.63 3.75
N VAL A 249 -15.34 15.31 2.46
CA VAL A 249 -16.45 15.45 1.51
C VAL A 249 -16.94 14.07 1.15
N THR A 250 -18.15 13.74 1.58
CA THR A 250 -18.80 12.44 1.32
C THR A 250 -19.82 12.58 0.21
N SER A 251 -19.87 11.59 -0.72
CA SER A 251 -20.91 11.54 -1.74
C SER A 251 -22.29 11.26 -1.14
N GLU A 252 -23.34 11.77 -1.81
CA GLU A 252 -24.74 11.51 -1.44
C GLU A 252 -25.27 10.20 -2.05
N GLU A 253 -24.46 9.44 -2.74
CA GLU A 253 -24.87 8.19 -3.37
C GLU A 253 -25.24 7.16 -2.30
N THR A 254 -26.35 6.47 -2.53
CA THR A 254 -26.95 5.55 -1.54
C THR A 254 -26.72 4.08 -1.88
N GLU A 255 -26.17 3.80 -3.04
CA GLU A 255 -25.81 2.43 -3.49
C GLU A 255 -24.30 2.32 -3.68
N GLY A 256 -23.72 1.18 -3.26
CA GLY A 256 -22.27 0.94 -3.30
C GLY A 256 -21.51 1.43 -2.08
N PRO A 257 -20.16 1.43 -2.12
CA PRO A 257 -19.31 1.91 -1.04
C PRO A 257 -19.43 3.44 -0.87
N VAL A 258 -19.24 3.90 0.36
CA VAL A 258 -19.25 5.34 0.65
C VAL A 258 -18.02 5.99 0.01
N ILE A 259 -18.22 6.92 -0.94
CA ILE A 259 -17.11 7.71 -1.49
C ILE A 259 -16.88 8.90 -0.58
N ARG A 260 -15.68 9.01 0.01
CA ARG A 260 -15.28 10.11 0.87
C ARG A 260 -13.90 10.65 0.49
N ASN A 261 -13.84 11.92 0.20
CA ASN A 261 -12.59 12.59 -0.13
C ASN A 261 -12.14 13.51 1.01
N VAL A 262 -10.85 13.53 1.28
CA VAL A 262 -10.23 14.34 2.33
C VAL A 262 -9.33 15.37 1.63
N LEU A 263 -9.80 16.61 1.59
CA LEU A 263 -9.18 17.68 0.80
C LEU A 263 -8.87 18.87 1.69
N PRO A 264 -7.76 19.61 1.46
CA PRO A 264 -7.49 20.85 2.19
C PRO A 264 -8.71 21.78 2.13
N THR A 265 -9.15 22.28 3.29
CA THR A 265 -10.42 23.03 3.43
C THR A 265 -10.55 24.17 2.42
N GLU A 266 -9.47 24.96 2.24
CA GLU A 266 -9.49 26.10 1.32
C GLU A 266 -9.55 25.70 -0.17
N GLN A 267 -9.12 24.47 -0.53
CA GLN A 267 -9.04 23.99 -1.90
C GLN A 267 -10.11 22.97 -2.26
N ALA A 268 -10.89 22.47 -1.29
CA ALA A 268 -11.80 21.35 -1.48
C ALA A 268 -12.78 21.56 -2.65
N SER A 269 -13.40 22.73 -2.75
CA SER A 269 -14.35 23.04 -3.83
C SER A 269 -13.70 23.11 -5.22
N GLN A 270 -12.40 23.42 -5.29
CA GLN A 270 -11.64 23.49 -6.54
C GLN A 270 -11.16 22.09 -6.97
N LEU A 271 -10.78 21.24 -6.03
CA LEU A 271 -10.19 19.93 -6.30
C LEU A 271 -11.25 18.83 -6.51
N LEU A 272 -12.39 18.93 -5.83
CA LEU A 272 -13.46 17.92 -5.90
C LEU A 272 -13.91 17.56 -7.32
N PRO A 273 -14.02 18.51 -8.30
CA PRO A 273 -14.39 18.16 -9.68
C PRO A 273 -13.41 17.21 -10.39
N ALA A 274 -12.14 17.14 -9.96
CA ALA A 274 -11.15 16.22 -10.55
C ALA A 274 -11.43 14.76 -10.18
N LEU A 275 -12.22 14.52 -9.14
CA LEU A 275 -12.60 13.21 -8.59
C LEU A 275 -14.03 12.79 -9.02
N ALA A 276 -14.67 13.53 -9.92
CA ALA A 276 -16.07 13.31 -10.27
C ALA A 276 -16.33 11.95 -10.96
N SER A 277 -15.32 11.36 -11.61
CA SER A 277 -15.43 10.06 -12.31
C SER A 277 -15.28 8.85 -11.37
N THR A 278 -15.01 9.05 -10.06
CA THR A 278 -14.76 7.95 -9.12
C THR A 278 -15.92 6.95 -9.06
N GLY A 279 -17.16 7.40 -9.01
CA GLY A 279 -18.33 6.52 -8.97
C GLY A 279 -18.51 5.71 -10.26
N GLU A 280 -18.25 6.33 -11.42
CA GLU A 280 -18.30 5.65 -12.71
C GLU A 280 -17.20 4.60 -12.85
N MET A 281 -15.97 4.91 -12.40
CA MET A 281 -14.86 3.96 -12.37
C MET A 281 -15.15 2.78 -11.44
N LEU A 282 -15.69 3.05 -10.23
CA LEU A 282 -16.11 2.02 -9.30
C LEU A 282 -17.10 1.04 -9.95
N ALA A 283 -18.18 1.57 -10.56
CA ALA A 283 -19.20 0.74 -11.20
C ALA A 283 -18.63 -0.11 -12.34
N GLU A 284 -17.75 0.45 -13.19
CA GLU A 284 -17.09 -0.29 -14.26
C GLU A 284 -16.19 -1.41 -13.69
N PHE A 285 -15.39 -1.09 -12.67
CA PHE A 285 -14.48 -2.07 -12.08
C PHE A 285 -15.22 -3.16 -11.29
N GLU A 286 -16.33 -2.84 -10.63
CA GLU A 286 -17.20 -3.86 -10.03
C GLU A 286 -17.78 -4.84 -11.05
N ASP A 287 -18.19 -4.36 -12.21
CA ASP A 287 -18.66 -5.21 -13.31
C ASP A 287 -17.56 -6.15 -13.83
N LYS A 288 -16.31 -5.70 -13.86
CA LYS A 288 -15.17 -6.42 -14.42
C LYS A 288 -14.43 -7.29 -13.40
N PHE A 289 -14.23 -6.79 -12.18
CA PHE A 289 -13.36 -7.43 -11.17
C PHE A 289 -14.14 -8.12 -10.04
N GLY A 290 -15.46 -7.93 -10.01
CA GLY A 290 -16.34 -8.37 -8.92
C GLY A 290 -16.61 -7.23 -7.93
N ALA A 291 -17.52 -7.48 -6.98
CA ALA A 291 -17.96 -6.49 -6.01
C ALA A 291 -16.77 -5.78 -5.34
N TYR A 292 -16.91 -4.46 -5.12
CA TYR A 292 -15.91 -3.69 -4.39
C TYR A 292 -15.70 -4.28 -2.99
N PRO A 293 -14.45 -4.55 -2.58
CA PRO A 293 -14.19 -5.39 -1.42
C PRO A 293 -14.33 -4.70 -0.06
N PHE A 294 -14.49 -3.36 -0.02
CA PHE A 294 -14.42 -2.59 1.21
C PHE A 294 -15.67 -1.72 1.43
N GLU A 295 -15.82 -1.17 2.64
CA GLU A 295 -16.96 -0.36 3.05
C GLU A 295 -16.95 1.07 2.49
N SER A 296 -15.78 1.57 2.09
CA SER A 296 -15.63 2.94 1.56
C SER A 296 -14.47 3.03 0.56
N TYR A 297 -14.49 4.08 -0.26
CA TYR A 297 -13.36 4.51 -1.06
C TYR A 297 -13.24 6.03 -1.05
N GLY A 298 -12.09 6.56 -1.39
CA GLY A 298 -11.87 7.98 -1.63
C GLY A 298 -10.40 8.34 -1.75
N VAL A 299 -10.16 9.62 -1.88
CA VAL A 299 -8.85 10.21 -2.06
C VAL A 299 -8.55 11.16 -0.92
N VAL A 300 -7.35 11.08 -0.37
CA VAL A 300 -6.77 12.18 0.40
C VAL A 300 -5.79 12.94 -0.49
N ALA A 301 -5.93 14.27 -0.57
CA ALA A 301 -4.99 15.11 -1.28
C ALA A 301 -4.24 16.01 -0.30
N VAL A 302 -2.91 15.84 -0.23
CA VAL A 302 -2.06 16.63 0.66
C VAL A 302 -1.44 17.83 -0.07
N PRO A 303 -1.25 18.98 0.60
CA PRO A 303 -0.65 20.17 -0.02
C PRO A 303 0.88 20.09 -0.04
N GLU A 304 1.44 18.90 -0.14
CA GLU A 304 2.86 18.61 -0.28
C GLU A 304 3.11 18.03 -1.66
N PRO A 305 4.09 18.54 -2.45
CA PRO A 305 4.38 17.96 -3.75
C PRO A 305 4.89 16.52 -3.61
N LEU A 306 4.09 15.57 -4.04
CA LEU A 306 4.47 14.18 -4.12
C LEU A 306 4.87 13.86 -5.57
N SER A 307 5.86 12.98 -5.74
CA SER A 307 6.21 12.45 -7.05
C SER A 307 5.50 11.13 -7.36
N PHE A 308 4.48 10.76 -6.57
CA PHE A 308 3.74 9.50 -6.61
C PHE A 308 2.31 9.69 -6.10
N ALA A 309 1.45 8.73 -6.39
CA ALA A 309 0.24 8.45 -5.64
C ALA A 309 0.40 7.11 -4.92
N LEU A 310 -0.49 6.77 -3.97
CA LEU A 310 -0.39 5.55 -3.19
C LEU A 310 -1.78 4.99 -2.86
N GLU A 311 -1.93 3.69 -3.01
CA GLU A 311 -3.17 2.95 -2.93
C GLU A 311 -3.70 2.68 -1.53
N ASN A 312 -3.29 3.42 -0.51
CA ASN A 312 -3.72 3.18 0.88
C ASN A 312 -5.16 2.66 0.95
N GLN A 313 -5.40 1.59 1.71
CA GLN A 313 -6.70 0.90 1.68
C GLN A 313 -7.84 1.86 1.99
N THR A 314 -8.82 1.96 1.11
CA THR A 314 -10.00 2.82 1.15
C THR A 314 -9.75 4.34 1.09
N LEU A 315 -8.47 4.81 1.04
CA LEU A 315 -8.14 6.24 1.05
C LEU A 315 -6.82 6.50 0.32
N SER A 316 -6.84 6.48 -1.02
CA SER A 316 -5.64 6.67 -1.84
C SER A 316 -5.02 8.05 -1.65
N LEU A 317 -3.69 8.11 -1.54
CA LEU A 317 -2.93 9.33 -1.30
C LEU A 317 -2.52 10.00 -2.62
N PHE A 318 -2.85 11.29 -2.74
CA PHE A 318 -2.47 12.17 -3.85
C PHE A 318 -1.90 13.49 -3.32
N ASP A 319 -1.28 14.27 -4.18
CA ASP A 319 -1.02 15.68 -3.89
C ASP A 319 -2.02 16.62 -4.61
N THR A 320 -2.19 17.83 -4.05
CA THR A 320 -3.13 18.81 -4.59
C THR A 320 -2.72 19.34 -5.96
N GLY A 321 -1.41 19.40 -6.25
CA GLY A 321 -0.88 19.81 -7.54
C GLY A 321 -1.19 18.81 -8.64
N PHE A 322 -1.15 17.52 -8.33
CA PHE A 322 -1.54 16.47 -9.25
C PHE A 322 -3.04 16.54 -9.61
N LEU A 323 -3.92 16.72 -8.61
CA LEU A 323 -5.36 16.88 -8.86
C LEU A 323 -5.71 18.14 -9.66
N ALA A 324 -4.81 19.11 -9.76
CA ALA A 324 -4.98 20.30 -10.58
C ALA A 324 -4.56 20.10 -12.07
N LEU A 325 -4.05 18.93 -12.43
CA LEU A 325 -3.65 18.61 -13.79
C LEU A 325 -4.87 18.40 -14.72
N ARG A 326 -4.60 18.07 -15.98
CA ARG A 326 -5.67 17.76 -16.95
C ARG A 326 -6.49 16.55 -16.49
N ARG A 327 -7.80 16.60 -16.64
CA ARG A 327 -8.74 15.54 -16.24
C ARG A 327 -8.25 14.13 -16.58
N ARG A 328 -7.92 13.86 -17.84
CA ARG A 328 -7.48 12.53 -18.28
C ARG A 328 -6.21 12.05 -17.55
N THR A 329 -5.29 12.94 -17.21
CA THR A 329 -4.09 12.59 -16.44
C THR A 329 -4.46 12.17 -15.03
N VAL A 330 -5.37 12.90 -14.39
CA VAL A 330 -5.86 12.59 -13.04
C VAL A 330 -6.64 11.29 -13.05
N GLU A 331 -7.57 11.13 -13.99
CA GLU A 331 -8.39 9.92 -14.11
C GLU A 331 -7.58 8.65 -14.37
N ASN A 332 -6.49 8.75 -15.12
CA ASN A 332 -5.61 7.61 -15.36
C ASN A 332 -5.00 7.09 -14.05
N VAL A 333 -4.42 7.98 -13.24
CA VAL A 333 -3.83 7.58 -11.95
C VAL A 333 -4.92 7.22 -10.94
N LEU A 334 -6.06 7.93 -10.95
CA LEU A 334 -7.18 7.58 -10.09
C LEU A 334 -7.71 6.16 -10.38
N ALA A 335 -7.79 5.77 -11.65
CA ALA A 335 -8.18 4.41 -12.05
C ALA A 335 -7.15 3.37 -11.59
N HIS A 336 -5.85 3.70 -11.64
CA HIS A 336 -4.78 2.87 -11.12
C HIS A 336 -4.92 2.64 -9.61
N GLU A 337 -4.99 3.73 -8.82
CA GLU A 337 -5.12 3.66 -7.36
C GLU A 337 -6.43 2.98 -6.91
N LEU A 338 -7.50 3.16 -7.68
CA LEU A 338 -8.76 2.47 -7.42
C LEU A 338 -8.66 0.97 -7.70
N ALA A 339 -7.99 0.56 -8.78
CA ALA A 339 -7.84 -0.84 -9.13
C ALA A 339 -7.02 -1.63 -8.09
N HIS A 340 -6.07 -0.97 -7.45
CA HIS A 340 -5.34 -1.56 -6.33
C HIS A 340 -6.25 -2.04 -5.20
N GLN A 341 -7.43 -1.47 -5.04
CA GLN A 341 -8.34 -1.93 -3.98
C GLN A 341 -8.72 -3.42 -4.16
N TRP A 342 -8.77 -3.93 -5.39
CA TRP A 342 -8.89 -5.37 -5.68
C TRP A 342 -7.53 -6.07 -5.75
N PHE A 343 -6.53 -5.44 -6.41
CA PHE A 343 -5.23 -6.02 -6.75
C PHE A 343 -4.11 -5.31 -5.99
N GLY A 344 -3.69 -5.88 -4.87
CA GLY A 344 -2.76 -5.29 -3.89
C GLY A 344 -3.40 -5.19 -2.51
N ASN A 345 -4.61 -4.61 -2.41
CA ASN A 345 -5.25 -4.37 -1.13
C ASN A 345 -6.14 -5.56 -0.71
N HIS A 346 -7.09 -5.98 -1.54
CA HIS A 346 -7.91 -7.15 -1.23
C HIS A 346 -7.11 -8.44 -1.38
N VAL A 347 -6.41 -8.62 -2.48
CA VAL A 347 -5.44 -9.70 -2.70
C VAL A 347 -4.04 -9.08 -2.66
N SER A 348 -3.32 -9.26 -1.55
CA SER A 348 -1.97 -8.72 -1.39
C SER A 348 -0.90 -9.69 -1.91
N PRO A 349 0.33 -9.25 -2.24
CA PRO A 349 1.38 -10.14 -2.71
C PRO A 349 1.86 -11.06 -1.58
N ALA A 350 2.14 -12.31 -1.90
CA ALA A 350 2.69 -13.28 -0.94
C ALA A 350 4.14 -12.92 -0.54
N THR A 351 4.88 -12.32 -1.44
CA THR A 351 6.20 -11.74 -1.22
C THR A 351 6.34 -10.44 -2.02
N TRP A 352 7.24 -9.57 -1.62
CA TRP A 352 7.52 -8.35 -2.39
C TRP A 352 8.10 -8.61 -3.80
N ALA A 353 8.60 -9.82 -4.06
CA ALA A 353 8.99 -10.21 -5.40
C ALA A 353 7.78 -10.43 -6.34
N ASP A 354 6.58 -10.60 -5.78
CA ASP A 354 5.32 -10.74 -6.51
C ASP A 354 4.64 -9.39 -6.83
N ILE A 355 5.31 -8.25 -6.63
CA ILE A 355 4.75 -6.90 -6.75
C ILE A 355 4.08 -6.62 -8.11
N TRP A 356 4.43 -7.33 -9.17
CA TRP A 356 3.76 -7.20 -10.46
C TRP A 356 2.26 -7.56 -10.40
N LEU A 357 1.85 -8.38 -9.41
CA LEU A 357 0.44 -8.71 -9.15
C LEU A 357 -0.35 -7.48 -8.66
N ASN A 358 0.31 -6.51 -8.04
CA ASN A 358 -0.26 -5.22 -7.71
C ASN A 358 -0.18 -4.29 -8.93
N GLU A 359 1.03 -3.92 -9.32
CA GLU A 359 1.33 -2.85 -10.25
C GLU A 359 0.95 -3.18 -11.70
N GLY A 360 1.16 -4.43 -12.10
CA GLY A 360 0.79 -4.89 -13.44
C GLY A 360 -0.73 -4.91 -13.64
N PHE A 361 -1.49 -5.33 -12.61
CA PHE A 361 -2.95 -5.35 -12.65
C PHE A 361 -3.54 -3.94 -12.60
N ALA A 362 -3.04 -3.08 -11.71
CA ALA A 362 -3.48 -1.70 -11.62
C ALA A 362 -3.16 -0.91 -12.90
N SER A 363 -1.96 -1.11 -13.47
CA SER A 363 -1.59 -0.53 -14.76
C SER A 363 -2.44 -1.05 -15.91
N TRP A 364 -2.84 -2.32 -15.89
CA TRP A 364 -3.76 -2.84 -16.90
C TRP A 364 -5.13 -2.16 -16.77
N ALA A 365 -5.63 -1.99 -15.55
CA ALA A 365 -6.93 -1.36 -15.29
C ALA A 365 -6.96 0.12 -15.69
N ASP A 366 -5.90 0.89 -15.40
CA ASP A 366 -5.79 2.28 -15.86
C ASP A 366 -5.71 2.38 -17.39
N HIS A 367 -5.01 1.46 -18.02
CA HIS A 367 -4.94 1.35 -19.47
C HIS A 367 -6.30 1.03 -20.07
N TYR A 368 -7.03 0.08 -19.49
CA TYR A 368 -8.38 -0.28 -19.87
C TYR A 368 -9.33 0.92 -19.77
N TRP A 369 -9.34 1.63 -18.63
CA TRP A 369 -10.13 2.84 -18.44
C TRP A 369 -9.79 3.92 -19.47
N THR A 370 -8.49 4.14 -19.72
CA THR A 370 -8.02 5.13 -20.68
C THR A 370 -8.49 4.81 -22.09
N GLU A 371 -8.46 3.54 -22.50
CA GLU A 371 -8.93 3.11 -23.82
C GLU A 371 -10.45 3.27 -23.97
N LEU A 372 -11.23 2.97 -22.91
CA LEU A 372 -12.69 3.20 -22.89
C LEU A 372 -13.06 4.67 -23.09
N ASP A 373 -12.30 5.61 -22.52
CA ASP A 373 -12.48 7.07 -22.73
C ASP A 373 -11.85 7.56 -24.06
N GLY A 374 -11.52 6.66 -24.99
CA GLY A 374 -10.94 6.99 -26.29
C GLY A 374 -9.53 7.59 -26.22
N GLY A 375 -8.76 7.23 -25.22
CA GLY A 375 -7.36 7.62 -25.05
C GLY A 375 -6.40 6.64 -25.72
N THR A 376 -5.17 6.53 -25.14
CA THR A 376 -4.10 5.67 -25.64
C THR A 376 -4.51 4.20 -25.60
N THR A 377 -4.37 3.51 -26.73
CA THR A 377 -4.74 2.11 -26.88
C THR A 377 -3.66 1.17 -26.34
N PHE A 378 -4.01 -0.10 -26.07
CA PHE A 378 -3.01 -1.11 -25.71
C PHE A 378 -1.99 -1.36 -26.82
N ASP A 379 -2.35 -1.21 -28.10
CA ASP A 379 -1.40 -1.34 -29.22
C ASP A 379 -0.34 -0.22 -29.22
N GLU A 380 -0.76 1.02 -28.93
CA GLU A 380 0.17 2.14 -28.79
C GLU A 380 1.10 1.94 -27.57
N ARG A 381 0.56 1.50 -26.43
CA ARG A 381 1.36 1.20 -25.23
C ARG A 381 2.34 0.06 -25.45
N ALA A 382 1.94 -0.97 -26.20
CA ALA A 382 2.84 -2.09 -26.55
C ALA A 382 3.97 -1.62 -27.47
N ALA A 383 3.68 -0.72 -28.42
CA ALA A 383 4.71 -0.13 -29.28
C ALA A 383 5.71 0.72 -28.48
N ASP A 384 5.23 1.53 -27.53
CA ASP A 384 6.08 2.31 -26.62
C ASP A 384 6.93 1.41 -25.72
N ALA A 385 6.35 0.35 -25.16
CA ALA A 385 7.04 -0.61 -24.31
C ALA A 385 8.15 -1.37 -25.09
N ALA A 386 7.88 -1.72 -26.35
CA ALA A 386 8.86 -2.41 -27.20
C ALA A 386 10.12 -1.56 -27.47
N ALA A 387 10.02 -0.23 -27.37
CA ALA A 387 11.17 0.67 -27.50
C ALA A 387 12.07 0.71 -26.25
N LEU A 388 11.61 0.18 -25.11
CA LEU A 388 12.25 0.35 -23.80
C LEU A 388 13.12 -0.84 -23.37
N SER A 389 13.16 -1.94 -24.11
CA SER A 389 13.92 -3.16 -23.73
C SER A 389 13.59 -3.65 -22.31
N LEU A 390 12.32 -3.77 -21.98
CA LEU A 390 11.85 -4.19 -20.67
C LEU A 390 12.21 -5.65 -20.37
N GLY A 391 12.85 -5.90 -19.23
CA GLY A 391 13.15 -7.24 -18.71
C GLY A 391 11.91 -7.95 -18.12
N PRO A 392 12.08 -9.13 -17.49
CA PRO A 392 10.99 -9.82 -16.79
C PRO A 392 10.46 -9.00 -15.61
N PRO A 393 9.13 -8.86 -15.44
CA PRO A 393 8.56 -8.11 -14.30
C PRO A 393 8.70 -8.84 -12.96
N THR A 394 9.15 -10.09 -12.98
CA THR A 394 9.43 -10.92 -11.80
C THR A 394 10.91 -10.94 -11.39
N ASP A 395 11.80 -10.37 -12.22
CA ASP A 395 13.24 -10.25 -11.92
C ASP A 395 13.54 -8.89 -11.28
N VAL A 396 13.10 -8.75 -10.06
CA VAL A 396 13.16 -7.49 -9.29
C VAL A 396 14.09 -7.57 -8.09
N THR A 397 14.59 -6.43 -7.69
CA THR A 397 15.37 -6.20 -6.47
C THR A 397 14.69 -5.10 -5.67
N PRO A 398 15.07 -4.86 -4.40
CA PRO A 398 14.54 -3.71 -3.65
C PRO A 398 14.65 -2.36 -4.40
N ALA A 399 15.67 -2.19 -5.24
CA ALA A 399 15.87 -0.96 -6.00
C ALA A 399 15.06 -0.88 -7.29
N THR A 400 14.54 -1.99 -7.80
CA THR A 400 13.87 -2.07 -9.12
C THR A 400 12.42 -2.55 -9.05
N MET A 401 11.90 -2.82 -7.84
CA MET A 401 10.55 -3.36 -7.68
C MET A 401 9.44 -2.42 -8.16
N PHE A 402 9.74 -1.13 -8.33
CA PHE A 402 8.85 -0.13 -8.91
C PHE A 402 9.36 0.44 -10.24
N ASP A 403 10.17 -0.33 -10.98
CA ASP A 403 10.62 0.07 -12.31
C ASP A 403 9.52 -0.11 -13.37
N ALA A 404 9.64 0.64 -14.46
CA ALA A 404 8.70 0.60 -15.59
C ALA A 404 8.42 -0.81 -16.14
N THR A 405 9.33 -1.75 -15.92
CA THR A 405 9.17 -3.16 -16.32
C THR A 405 7.98 -3.81 -15.59
N VAL A 406 7.87 -3.59 -14.29
CA VAL A 406 6.83 -4.18 -13.44
C VAL A 406 5.45 -3.69 -13.89
N TYR A 407 5.30 -2.39 -14.10
CA TYR A 407 4.07 -1.75 -14.54
C TYR A 407 3.70 -2.12 -15.98
N ARG A 408 4.58 -1.78 -16.92
CA ARG A 408 4.25 -1.83 -18.36
C ARG A 408 4.20 -3.25 -18.90
N ARG A 409 5.23 -4.05 -18.60
CA ARG A 409 5.24 -5.44 -19.04
C ARG A 409 4.26 -6.29 -18.25
N GLY A 410 4.07 -6.00 -16.96
CA GLY A 410 3.01 -6.60 -16.14
C GLY A 410 1.62 -6.37 -16.74
N ALA A 411 1.28 -5.13 -17.08
CA ALA A 411 0.01 -4.82 -17.75
C ALA A 411 -0.14 -5.51 -19.11
N LEU A 412 0.92 -5.52 -19.92
CA LEU A 412 0.89 -6.19 -21.23
C LEU A 412 0.81 -7.72 -21.13
N THR A 413 1.28 -8.32 -20.04
CA THR A 413 1.08 -9.74 -19.74
C THR A 413 -0.43 -10.05 -19.64
N LEU A 414 -1.18 -9.24 -18.91
CA LEU A 414 -2.63 -9.38 -18.76
C LEU A 414 -3.36 -9.12 -20.09
N GLU A 415 -2.94 -8.11 -20.84
CA GLU A 415 -3.52 -7.83 -22.15
C GLU A 415 -3.26 -8.96 -23.15
N ALA A 416 -2.08 -9.55 -23.14
CA ALA A 416 -1.77 -10.71 -23.97
C ALA A 416 -2.67 -11.91 -23.63
N LEU A 417 -2.90 -12.14 -22.34
CA LEU A 417 -3.83 -13.16 -21.87
C LEU A 417 -5.26 -12.87 -22.32
N ARG A 418 -5.74 -11.63 -22.12
CA ARG A 418 -7.08 -11.18 -22.55
C ARG A 418 -7.31 -11.44 -24.04
N ARG A 419 -6.34 -11.06 -24.90
CA ARG A 419 -6.45 -11.27 -26.36
C ARG A 419 -6.45 -12.75 -26.73
N GLN A 420 -5.75 -13.59 -25.96
CA GLN A 420 -5.73 -15.03 -26.24
C GLN A 420 -7.03 -15.72 -25.85
N ILE A 421 -7.64 -15.36 -24.71
CA ILE A 421 -8.79 -16.07 -24.16
C ILE A 421 -10.14 -15.36 -24.43
N GLY A 422 -10.10 -14.08 -24.80
CA GLY A 422 -11.29 -13.22 -25.03
C GLY A 422 -11.79 -12.56 -23.75
N ASP A 423 -12.53 -11.46 -23.92
CA ASP A 423 -12.97 -10.58 -22.84
C ASP A 423 -13.76 -11.30 -21.74
N GLU A 424 -14.80 -12.06 -22.12
CA GLU A 424 -15.68 -12.75 -21.16
C GLU A 424 -14.86 -13.64 -20.22
N ARG A 425 -14.00 -14.50 -20.76
CA ARG A 425 -13.18 -15.43 -19.96
C ARG A 425 -12.11 -14.71 -19.14
N PHE A 426 -11.59 -13.60 -19.66
CA PHE A 426 -10.60 -12.80 -18.96
C PHE A 426 -11.20 -12.13 -17.73
N PHE A 427 -12.34 -11.47 -17.86
CA PHE A 427 -13.01 -10.86 -16.71
C PHE A 427 -13.52 -11.91 -15.70
N ASP A 428 -14.04 -13.03 -16.16
CA ASP A 428 -14.37 -14.18 -15.29
C ASP A 428 -13.14 -14.69 -14.51
N LEU A 429 -11.95 -14.64 -15.10
CA LEU A 429 -10.70 -15.00 -14.44
C LEU A 429 -10.32 -14.00 -13.35
N LEU A 430 -10.44 -12.67 -13.62
CA LEU A 430 -10.15 -11.62 -12.63
C LEU A 430 -11.12 -11.69 -11.45
N GLN A 431 -12.42 -11.91 -11.69
CA GLN A 431 -13.41 -12.11 -10.63
C GLN A 431 -13.08 -13.36 -9.80
N ALA A 432 -12.65 -14.44 -10.46
CA ALA A 432 -12.26 -15.66 -9.77
C ALA A 432 -10.98 -15.48 -8.94
N TRP A 433 -10.03 -14.67 -9.41
CA TRP A 433 -8.84 -14.30 -8.64
C TRP A 433 -9.22 -13.60 -7.34
N SER A 434 -10.02 -12.54 -7.44
CA SER A 434 -10.53 -11.80 -6.28
C SER A 434 -11.31 -12.70 -5.32
N ALA A 435 -12.17 -13.57 -5.83
CA ALA A 435 -12.96 -14.48 -5.01
C ALA A 435 -12.14 -15.59 -4.33
N ALA A 436 -11.05 -16.05 -4.96
CA ALA A 436 -10.23 -17.14 -4.44
C ALA A 436 -9.24 -16.70 -3.36
N PHE A 437 -8.66 -15.50 -3.52
CA PHE A 437 -7.56 -15.02 -2.69
C PHE A 437 -7.91 -13.76 -1.88
N GLY A 438 -9.09 -13.21 -2.06
CA GLY A 438 -9.54 -11.99 -1.39
C GLY A 438 -9.48 -12.07 0.13
N GLY A 439 -9.05 -10.98 0.76
CA GLY A 439 -8.78 -10.87 2.20
C GLY A 439 -7.48 -11.56 2.64
N GLY A 440 -6.73 -12.17 1.70
CA GLY A 440 -5.47 -12.87 1.93
C GLY A 440 -4.35 -12.39 1.01
N THR A 441 -3.44 -13.32 0.72
CA THR A 441 -2.28 -13.06 -0.16
C THR A 441 -2.18 -14.13 -1.24
N ALA A 442 -1.52 -13.78 -2.34
CA ALA A 442 -1.26 -14.71 -3.43
C ALA A 442 0.09 -14.45 -4.10
N SER A 443 0.66 -15.49 -4.67
CA SER A 443 1.92 -15.48 -5.39
C SER A 443 1.73 -15.50 -6.91
N THR A 444 2.79 -15.27 -7.65
CA THR A 444 2.85 -15.47 -9.10
C THR A 444 2.48 -16.91 -9.49
N ASP A 445 2.93 -17.90 -8.70
CA ASP A 445 2.61 -19.31 -8.93
C ASP A 445 1.10 -19.58 -8.76
N ASP A 446 0.44 -18.96 -7.78
CA ASP A 446 -1.02 -19.07 -7.58
C ASP A 446 -1.77 -18.51 -8.79
N PHE A 447 -1.31 -17.41 -9.38
CA PHE A 447 -1.91 -16.85 -10.59
C PHE A 447 -1.75 -17.79 -11.79
N LEU A 448 -0.56 -18.33 -11.99
CA LEU A 448 -0.28 -19.30 -13.05
C LEU A 448 -1.14 -20.57 -12.90
N GLU A 449 -1.28 -21.07 -11.67
CA GLU A 449 -2.13 -22.23 -11.38
C GLU A 449 -3.61 -21.94 -11.69
N LEU A 450 -4.11 -20.76 -11.32
CA LEU A 450 -5.48 -20.33 -11.64
C LEU A 450 -5.70 -20.22 -13.16
N VAL A 451 -4.77 -19.59 -13.88
CA VAL A 451 -4.81 -19.50 -15.36
C VAL A 451 -4.82 -20.89 -15.98
N ARG A 452 -3.93 -21.78 -15.54
CA ARG A 452 -3.87 -23.16 -16.03
C ARG A 452 -5.18 -23.91 -15.79
N ALA A 453 -5.74 -23.79 -14.59
CA ALA A 453 -6.95 -24.52 -14.20
C ALA A 453 -8.17 -24.06 -15.00
N ARG A 454 -8.28 -22.76 -15.32
CA ARG A 454 -9.43 -22.20 -15.99
C ARG A 454 -9.28 -22.14 -17.52
N GLU A 455 -8.10 -21.77 -17.98
CA GLU A 455 -7.84 -21.43 -19.37
C GLU A 455 -6.94 -22.44 -20.09
N GLY A 456 -6.30 -23.31 -19.32
CA GLY A 456 -5.47 -24.40 -19.82
C GLY A 456 -4.01 -24.05 -20.00
N VAL A 457 -3.22 -25.07 -20.31
CA VAL A 457 -1.75 -25.01 -20.37
C VAL A 457 -1.20 -24.04 -21.43
N GLN A 458 -1.97 -23.68 -22.45
CA GLN A 458 -1.50 -22.74 -23.48
C GLN A 458 -1.57 -21.29 -22.97
N ALA A 459 -2.60 -20.96 -22.22
CA ALA A 459 -2.73 -19.65 -21.57
C ALA A 459 -1.67 -19.48 -20.48
N GLU A 460 -1.44 -20.50 -19.65
CA GLU A 460 -0.36 -20.52 -18.66
C GLU A 460 1.01 -20.22 -19.32
N ARG A 461 1.36 -20.96 -20.39
CA ARG A 461 2.64 -20.75 -21.11
C ARG A 461 2.78 -19.38 -21.73
N LEU A 462 1.67 -18.79 -22.19
CA LEU A 462 1.72 -17.39 -22.67
C LEU A 462 2.10 -16.49 -21.51
N VAL A 463 1.40 -16.58 -20.37
CA VAL A 463 1.69 -15.77 -19.17
C VAL A 463 3.13 -15.99 -18.71
N GLU A 464 3.60 -17.25 -18.62
CA GLU A 464 4.98 -17.57 -18.27
C GLU A 464 5.98 -16.87 -19.20
N SER A 465 5.75 -16.87 -20.51
CA SER A 465 6.66 -16.21 -21.46
C SER A 465 6.73 -14.70 -21.28
N TRP A 466 5.60 -14.06 -20.91
CA TRP A 466 5.56 -12.63 -20.60
C TRP A 466 6.20 -12.30 -19.26
N LEU A 467 6.13 -13.20 -18.28
CA LEU A 467 6.67 -12.99 -16.93
C LEU A 467 8.16 -13.32 -16.80
N PHE A 468 8.67 -14.31 -17.55
CA PHE A 468 10.01 -14.87 -17.28
C PHE A 468 10.99 -14.78 -18.45
N ASP A 469 10.54 -14.65 -19.71
CA ASP A 469 11.47 -14.53 -20.83
C ASP A 469 12.29 -13.25 -20.74
N THR A 470 13.58 -13.33 -21.00
CA THR A 470 14.47 -12.16 -20.98
C THR A 470 14.12 -11.12 -22.03
N THR A 471 13.52 -11.55 -23.14
CA THR A 471 13.01 -10.65 -24.19
C THR A 471 11.50 -10.58 -24.09
N MET A 472 10.97 -9.36 -23.98
CA MET A 472 9.52 -9.16 -23.96
C MET A 472 8.87 -9.71 -25.23
N PRO A 473 7.86 -10.59 -25.14
CA PRO A 473 7.11 -11.07 -26.30
C PRO A 473 6.40 -9.93 -27.04
N THR A 474 5.97 -10.21 -28.27
CA THR A 474 5.17 -9.25 -29.05
C THR A 474 3.69 -9.46 -28.78
N LEU A 475 2.98 -8.37 -28.46
CA LEU A 475 1.53 -8.42 -28.28
C LEU A 475 0.86 -8.79 -29.61
N ALA A 476 -0.02 -9.80 -29.58
CA ALA A 476 -0.79 -10.16 -30.74
C ALA A 476 -1.75 -9.02 -31.16
N PRO A 477 -1.96 -8.76 -32.45
CA PRO A 477 -2.95 -7.75 -32.87
C PRO A 477 -4.35 -8.13 -32.42
N THR A 478 -5.19 -7.14 -32.19
CA THR A 478 -6.63 -7.34 -32.00
C THR A 478 -7.26 -7.83 -33.31
N GLU A 479 -8.04 -8.95 -33.27
CA GLU A 479 -8.76 -9.46 -34.42
C GLU A 479 -9.92 -8.55 -34.89
#